data_8ac78e40ec8b6f9fd4d9b43d3f82ae03
#
_entry.id   8ac78e40ec8b6f9fd4d9b43d3f82ae03
#
_cell.length_a   1.000
_cell.length_b   1.000
_cell.length_c   1.000
_cell.angle_alpha   90.00
_cell.angle_beta   90.00
_cell.angle_gamma   90.00
#
_symmetry.space_group_name_H-M   'P 1'
#
loop_
_entity.id
_entity.type
_entity.pdbx_description
1 polymer ?
#
loop_
_entity_poly.entity_id
_entity_poly.type
_entity_poly.pdbx_seq_one_letter_code
_entity_poly.pdbx_strand_id
1 'polypeptide(L)'
;PITEGRKLVGIITNRDLKFETDFTKKIKESMTSEGLITAKEGITLEEAKKILAKARKEKLPIVDDNYNLVGLITIKDIEKTIKYPLSAKDSQGRLLCGAGVGITANVLDRVGALVDAKVDVVVLDCAHGHSENVLRCLRMIKEKYPDLQVIAGNVATGAGTKALIESGADAVKVGIGPGSICTTRVVAGIGVPQITAIMDAYAVAKEYGIPIIADGGIKYSGDMTKAIAAGGNVCMMGSIFAGCDESPGTFELYQGRKYKVYRGMGSIAAMENGSKDRYFQENAKKLVPEGVEGRVAYKGTVEDTIFQLMGGLRSGMGY
;
A
#
# COMPACT_ATOMS: atom_id res chain seq x y z
N PRO A 1 -2.86 -0.89 26.13
CA PRO A 1 -1.95 -0.69 27.25
C PRO A 1 -1.85 0.78 27.66
N ILE A 2 -1.63 1.04 28.95
CA ILE A 2 -1.39 2.37 29.52
C ILE A 2 0.01 2.35 30.12
N THR A 3 0.79 3.39 29.87
CA THR A 3 2.17 3.49 30.35
C THR A 3 2.43 4.82 31.09
N GLU A 4 3.33 4.78 32.05
CA GLU A 4 4.00 5.98 32.59
C GLU A 4 5.43 6.02 32.03
N GLY A 5 5.70 6.99 31.15
CA GLY A 5 6.85 6.90 30.26
C GLY A 5 6.76 5.66 29.38
N ARG A 6 7.67 4.70 29.55
CA ARG A 6 7.63 3.39 28.85
C ARG A 6 7.10 2.26 29.73
N LYS A 7 7.02 2.43 31.05
CA LYS A 7 6.64 1.38 32.00
C LYS A 7 5.14 1.08 31.89
N LEU A 8 4.78 -0.18 31.73
CA LEU A 8 3.40 -0.63 31.71
C LEU A 8 2.76 -0.47 33.09
N VAL A 9 1.67 0.30 33.20
CA VAL A 9 0.95 0.53 34.45
C VAL A 9 -0.51 0.06 34.42
N GLY A 10 -1.04 -0.25 33.24
CA GLY A 10 -2.42 -0.74 33.13
C GLY A 10 -2.82 -1.09 31.69
N ILE A 11 -4.05 -1.55 31.59
CA ILE A 11 -4.74 -1.74 30.31
C ILE A 11 -6.17 -1.22 30.43
N ILE A 12 -6.63 -0.55 29.37
CA ILE A 12 -8.03 -0.14 29.25
C ILE A 12 -8.59 -0.68 27.93
N THR A 13 -9.81 -1.19 27.97
CA THR A 13 -10.46 -1.82 26.82
C THR A 13 -11.88 -1.27 26.64
N ASN A 14 -12.50 -1.55 25.49
CA ASN A 14 -13.90 -1.18 25.28
C ASN A 14 -14.85 -1.77 26.34
N ARG A 15 -14.46 -2.86 27.01
CA ARG A 15 -15.24 -3.45 28.10
C ARG A 15 -15.24 -2.56 29.31
N ASP A 16 -14.10 -1.95 29.64
CA ASP A 16 -13.95 -1.02 30.77
C ASP A 16 -14.70 0.28 30.52
N LEU A 17 -14.81 0.71 29.25
CA LEU A 17 -15.47 1.94 28.85
C LEU A 17 -16.94 1.76 28.47
N LYS A 18 -17.46 0.54 28.39
CA LYS A 18 -18.79 0.25 27.83
C LYS A 18 -19.93 0.95 28.58
N PHE A 19 -19.76 1.14 29.87
CA PHE A 19 -20.77 1.78 30.73
C PHE A 19 -20.27 3.10 31.34
N GLU A 20 -19.11 3.58 30.92
CA GLU A 20 -18.60 4.87 31.36
C GLU A 20 -19.34 6.01 30.64
N THR A 21 -19.80 6.95 31.42
CA THR A 21 -20.53 8.13 30.95
C THR A 21 -19.76 9.43 31.21
N ASP A 22 -18.82 9.40 32.13
CA ASP A 22 -17.99 10.54 32.51
C ASP A 22 -16.58 10.40 31.95
N PHE A 23 -16.36 10.92 30.75
CA PHE A 23 -15.05 10.93 30.07
C PHE A 23 -14.10 12.02 30.56
N THR A 24 -14.45 12.76 31.63
CA THR A 24 -13.55 13.71 32.31
C THR A 24 -12.64 13.03 33.33
N LYS A 25 -12.96 11.81 33.74
CA LYS A 25 -12.15 10.98 34.66
C LYS A 25 -10.76 10.70 34.08
N LYS A 26 -9.81 10.56 35.00
CA LYS A 26 -8.48 10.10 34.60
C LYS A 26 -8.51 8.63 34.20
N ILE A 27 -7.75 8.25 33.16
CA ILE A 27 -7.68 6.87 32.66
C ILE A 27 -7.40 5.85 33.78
N LYS A 28 -6.55 6.21 34.75
CA LYS A 28 -6.20 5.35 35.90
C LYS A 28 -7.39 4.94 36.77
N GLU A 29 -8.50 5.67 36.73
CA GLU A 29 -9.69 5.39 37.51
C GLU A 29 -10.57 4.30 36.86
N SER A 30 -10.41 4.10 35.56
CA SER A 30 -11.19 3.13 34.76
C SER A 30 -10.36 1.97 34.21
N MET A 31 -9.01 2.07 34.24
CA MET A 31 -8.14 1.01 33.72
C MET A 31 -7.99 -0.15 34.71
N THR A 32 -7.68 -1.33 34.18
CA THR A 32 -7.19 -2.46 34.97
C THR A 32 -5.70 -2.30 35.21
N SER A 33 -5.27 -2.20 36.47
CA SER A 33 -3.86 -2.05 36.87
C SER A 33 -3.31 -3.25 37.61
N GLU A 34 -4.17 -4.06 38.23
CA GLU A 34 -3.78 -5.27 38.97
C GLU A 34 -4.01 -6.52 38.15
N GLY A 35 -3.21 -7.57 38.41
CA GLY A 35 -3.34 -8.86 37.75
C GLY A 35 -3.13 -8.81 36.24
N LEU A 36 -2.29 -7.89 35.76
CA LEU A 36 -1.96 -7.79 34.34
C LEU A 36 -1.26 -9.08 33.87
N ILE A 37 -1.79 -9.66 32.82
CA ILE A 37 -1.15 -10.79 32.13
C ILE A 37 -0.23 -10.21 31.07
N THR A 38 1.06 -10.49 31.20
CA THR A 38 2.11 -10.01 30.29
C THR A 38 3.00 -11.16 29.84
N ALA A 39 3.79 -10.95 28.80
CA ALA A 39 4.85 -11.86 28.41
C ALA A 39 6.14 -11.07 28.10
N LYS A 40 7.27 -11.77 28.06
CA LYS A 40 8.58 -11.21 27.74
C LYS A 40 8.76 -11.06 26.25
N GLU A 41 9.62 -10.12 25.86
CA GLU A 41 10.08 -9.97 24.50
C GLU A 41 10.67 -11.28 23.95
N GLY A 42 10.42 -11.58 22.68
CA GLY A 42 10.86 -12.82 22.03
C GLY A 42 9.87 -13.99 22.12
N ILE A 43 8.72 -13.81 22.78
CA ILE A 43 7.68 -14.85 22.83
C ILE A 43 7.14 -15.15 21.42
N THR A 44 6.90 -16.44 21.12
CA THR A 44 6.25 -16.87 19.89
C THR A 44 4.74 -16.69 19.93
N LEU A 45 4.09 -16.60 18.75
CA LEU A 45 2.63 -16.50 18.67
C LEU A 45 1.92 -17.73 19.25
N GLU A 46 2.51 -18.92 19.15
CA GLU A 46 1.97 -20.16 19.71
C GLU A 46 2.00 -20.16 21.25
N GLU A 47 3.08 -19.66 21.86
CA GLU A 47 3.17 -19.48 23.30
C GLU A 47 2.20 -18.40 23.79
N ALA A 48 2.13 -17.28 23.08
CA ALA A 48 1.17 -16.20 23.36
C ALA A 48 -0.28 -16.72 23.34
N LYS A 49 -0.62 -17.55 22.35
CA LYS A 49 -1.94 -18.20 22.25
C LYS A 49 -2.27 -19.04 23.48
N LYS A 50 -1.30 -19.84 23.98
CA LYS A 50 -1.49 -20.66 25.19
C LYS A 50 -1.73 -19.79 26.44
N ILE A 51 -0.97 -18.69 26.59
CA ILE A 51 -1.14 -17.74 27.69
C ILE A 51 -2.51 -17.08 27.63
N LEU A 52 -2.89 -16.55 26.45
CA LEU A 52 -4.18 -15.89 26.25
C LEU A 52 -5.35 -16.83 26.51
N ALA A 53 -5.28 -18.07 26.03
CA ALA A 53 -6.30 -19.09 26.25
C ALA A 53 -6.46 -19.43 27.73
N LYS A 54 -5.35 -19.68 28.43
CA LYS A 54 -5.34 -19.97 29.87
C LYS A 54 -5.88 -18.83 30.72
N ALA A 55 -5.49 -17.59 30.37
CA ALA A 55 -5.92 -16.39 31.06
C ALA A 55 -7.32 -15.92 30.67
N ARG A 56 -7.91 -16.46 29.60
CA ARG A 56 -9.19 -16.01 28.99
C ARG A 56 -9.16 -14.51 28.65
N LYS A 57 -8.04 -14.04 28.12
CA LYS A 57 -7.80 -12.66 27.70
C LYS A 57 -7.58 -12.60 26.20
N GLU A 58 -7.85 -11.44 25.61
CA GLU A 58 -7.71 -11.19 24.16
C GLU A 58 -6.44 -10.42 23.80
N LYS A 59 -5.77 -9.83 24.77
CA LYS A 59 -4.63 -8.94 24.57
C LYS A 59 -3.54 -9.28 25.57
N LEU A 60 -2.30 -9.38 25.06
CA LEU A 60 -1.12 -9.76 25.81
C LEU A 60 -0.06 -8.66 25.61
N PRO A 61 0.10 -7.72 26.55
CA PRO A 61 1.21 -6.77 26.54
C PRO A 61 2.54 -7.53 26.65
N ILE A 62 3.50 -7.13 25.83
CA ILE A 62 4.86 -7.64 25.82
C ILE A 62 5.75 -6.63 26.51
N VAL A 63 6.55 -7.06 27.45
CA VAL A 63 7.39 -6.20 28.27
C VAL A 63 8.85 -6.68 28.26
N ASP A 64 9.77 -5.73 28.41
CA ASP A 64 11.18 -6.00 28.69
C ASP A 64 11.43 -6.37 30.16
N ASP A 65 12.68 -6.58 30.54
CA ASP A 65 13.08 -6.94 31.93
C ASP A 65 12.81 -5.82 32.95
N ASN A 66 12.70 -4.58 32.49
CA ASN A 66 12.37 -3.41 33.30
C ASN A 66 10.86 -3.13 33.36
N TYR A 67 10.04 -4.03 32.82
CA TYR A 67 8.59 -3.88 32.70
C TYR A 67 8.16 -2.71 31.78
N ASN A 68 9.02 -2.29 30.84
CA ASN A 68 8.63 -1.37 29.79
C ASN A 68 7.84 -2.08 28.71
N LEU A 69 6.80 -1.43 28.23
CA LEU A 69 6.00 -1.94 27.11
C LEU A 69 6.83 -1.90 25.81
N VAL A 70 7.04 -3.06 25.19
CA VAL A 70 7.76 -3.21 23.92
C VAL A 70 6.87 -3.73 22.78
N GLY A 71 5.70 -4.28 23.12
CA GLY A 71 4.76 -4.78 22.11
C GLY A 71 3.40 -5.15 22.67
N LEU A 72 2.52 -5.57 21.78
CA LEU A 72 1.19 -6.09 22.11
C LEU A 72 0.83 -7.20 21.12
N ILE A 73 0.48 -8.37 21.63
CA ILE A 73 -0.10 -9.46 20.83
C ILE A 73 -1.58 -9.58 21.17
N THR A 74 -2.42 -9.71 20.16
CA THR A 74 -3.85 -9.91 20.34
C THR A 74 -4.31 -11.23 19.71
N ILE A 75 -5.47 -11.76 20.14
CA ILE A 75 -6.09 -12.93 19.50
C ILE A 75 -6.30 -12.68 18.00
N LYS A 76 -6.69 -11.43 17.62
CA LYS A 76 -6.88 -11.06 16.20
C LYS A 76 -5.60 -11.20 15.36
N ASP A 77 -4.43 -10.92 15.93
CA ASP A 77 -3.14 -11.09 15.22
C ASP A 77 -2.86 -12.56 14.95
N ILE A 78 -3.16 -13.43 15.94
CA ILE A 78 -3.02 -14.87 15.80
C ILE A 78 -4.00 -15.43 14.76
N GLU A 79 -5.27 -15.05 14.84
CA GLU A 79 -6.31 -15.45 13.88
C GLU A 79 -6.00 -15.00 12.46
N LYS A 80 -5.53 -13.74 12.28
CA LYS A 80 -5.13 -13.21 10.98
C LYS A 80 -3.91 -13.92 10.40
N THR A 81 -2.96 -14.34 11.23
CA THR A 81 -1.79 -15.11 10.78
C THR A 81 -2.22 -16.48 10.25
N ILE A 82 -3.21 -17.12 10.88
CA ILE A 82 -3.78 -18.38 10.44
C ILE A 82 -4.61 -18.18 9.15
N LYS A 83 -5.45 -17.13 9.12
CA LYS A 83 -6.34 -16.86 7.98
C LYS A 83 -5.57 -16.38 6.74
N TYR A 84 -4.50 -15.60 6.93
CA TYR A 84 -3.71 -14.97 5.86
C TYR A 84 -2.23 -15.36 5.95
N PRO A 85 -1.88 -16.64 5.73
CA PRO A 85 -0.50 -17.13 5.90
C PRO A 85 0.48 -16.54 4.90
N LEU A 86 0.00 -16.06 3.74
CA LEU A 86 0.79 -15.48 2.65
C LEU A 86 0.89 -13.95 2.73
N SER A 87 0.50 -13.32 3.82
CA SER A 87 0.67 -11.87 4.02
C SER A 87 2.14 -11.49 3.91
N ALA A 88 2.43 -10.38 3.21
CA ALA A 88 3.78 -9.83 3.12
C ALA A 88 4.23 -9.28 4.49
N LYS A 89 5.21 -9.94 5.11
CA LYS A 89 5.71 -9.64 6.45
C LYS A 89 7.23 -9.59 6.46
N ASP A 90 7.76 -8.79 7.38
CA ASP A 90 9.20 -8.79 7.68
C ASP A 90 9.60 -9.99 8.56
N SER A 91 10.89 -10.08 8.88
CA SER A 91 11.46 -11.15 9.74
C SER A 91 10.90 -11.15 11.18
N GLN A 92 10.27 -10.05 11.61
CA GLN A 92 9.64 -9.91 12.92
C GLN A 92 8.12 -10.17 12.87
N GLY A 93 7.58 -10.58 11.71
CA GLY A 93 6.17 -10.84 11.50
C GLY A 93 5.29 -9.59 11.36
N ARG A 94 5.88 -8.39 11.18
CA ARG A 94 5.14 -7.15 10.93
C ARG A 94 4.80 -7.03 9.45
N LEU A 95 3.62 -6.51 9.13
CA LEU A 95 3.23 -6.24 7.75
C LEU A 95 4.18 -5.24 7.10
N LEU A 96 4.62 -5.52 5.87
CA LEU A 96 5.41 -4.58 5.09
C LEU A 96 4.55 -3.37 4.69
N CYS A 97 5.15 -2.18 4.81
CA CYS A 97 4.50 -0.91 4.51
C CYS A 97 5.24 -0.15 3.42
N GLY A 98 4.49 0.38 2.46
CA GLY A 98 5.04 1.23 1.40
C GLY A 98 4.41 2.62 1.39
N ALA A 99 5.14 3.61 0.88
CA ALA A 99 4.65 4.98 0.74
C ALA A 99 4.97 5.58 -0.62
N GLY A 100 3.98 6.25 -1.24
CA GLY A 100 4.16 7.01 -2.47
C GLY A 100 4.82 8.37 -2.21
N VAL A 101 5.76 8.75 -3.06
CA VAL A 101 6.38 10.08 -3.09
C VAL A 101 6.40 10.61 -4.51
N GLY A 102 6.27 11.93 -4.65
CA GLY A 102 6.45 12.64 -5.93
C GLY A 102 7.88 13.15 -6.10
N ILE A 103 8.07 14.00 -7.12
CA ILE A 103 9.38 14.59 -7.46
C ILE A 103 9.52 16.03 -6.94
N THR A 104 8.82 16.35 -5.85
CA THR A 104 8.83 17.69 -5.23
C THR A 104 10.20 18.07 -4.68
N ALA A 105 10.47 19.36 -4.56
CA ALA A 105 11.76 19.88 -4.07
C ALA A 105 12.15 19.35 -2.67
N ASN A 106 11.16 19.03 -1.82
CA ASN A 106 11.34 18.51 -0.47
C ASN A 106 11.25 16.98 -0.37
N VAL A 107 11.41 16.25 -1.47
CA VAL A 107 11.28 14.79 -1.50
C VAL A 107 12.19 14.10 -0.49
N LEU A 108 13.43 14.56 -0.32
CA LEU A 108 14.38 13.96 0.64
C LEU A 108 13.96 14.14 2.10
N ASP A 109 13.29 15.24 2.46
CA ASP A 109 12.75 15.44 3.82
C ASP A 109 11.60 14.47 4.07
N ARG A 110 10.70 14.31 3.07
CA ARG A 110 9.61 13.36 3.15
C ARG A 110 10.11 11.91 3.23
N VAL A 111 11.08 11.53 2.39
CA VAL A 111 11.69 10.19 2.42
C VAL A 111 12.39 9.96 3.77
N GLY A 112 13.11 10.96 4.30
CA GLY A 112 13.74 10.89 5.62
C GLY A 112 12.74 10.58 6.74
N ALA A 113 11.63 11.31 6.79
CA ALA A 113 10.57 11.07 7.77
C ALA A 113 9.93 9.66 7.62
N LEU A 114 9.80 9.15 6.39
CA LEU A 114 9.33 7.79 6.13
C LEU A 114 10.33 6.72 6.59
N VAL A 115 11.62 6.95 6.38
CA VAL A 115 12.70 6.05 6.85
C VAL A 115 12.72 6.02 8.39
N ASP A 116 12.60 7.18 9.04
CA ASP A 116 12.51 7.27 10.51
C ASP A 116 11.27 6.52 11.04
N ALA A 117 10.17 6.57 10.29
CA ALA A 117 8.95 5.81 10.57
C ALA A 117 9.04 4.30 10.19
N LYS A 118 10.21 3.83 9.71
CA LYS A 118 10.47 2.43 9.34
C LYS A 118 9.65 1.94 8.15
N VAL A 119 9.52 2.75 7.11
CA VAL A 119 8.94 2.32 5.84
C VAL A 119 9.81 1.23 5.21
N ASP A 120 9.18 0.21 4.62
CA ASP A 120 9.92 -0.89 3.96
C ASP A 120 10.22 -0.57 2.49
N VAL A 121 9.35 0.18 1.83
CA VAL A 121 9.51 0.54 0.42
C VAL A 121 8.93 1.92 0.12
N VAL A 122 9.61 2.67 -0.73
CA VAL A 122 9.12 3.95 -1.26
C VAL A 122 8.79 3.78 -2.75
N VAL A 123 7.67 4.34 -3.17
CA VAL A 123 7.26 4.35 -4.59
C VAL A 123 7.42 5.77 -5.12
N LEU A 124 8.43 6.00 -5.94
CA LEU A 124 8.62 7.24 -6.69
C LEU A 124 7.71 7.20 -7.91
N ASP A 125 6.56 7.87 -7.81
CA ASP A 125 5.44 7.76 -8.74
C ASP A 125 5.23 9.05 -9.54
N CYS A 126 5.39 8.96 -10.86
CA CYS A 126 5.22 10.06 -11.80
C CYS A 126 4.49 9.58 -13.06
N ALA A 127 3.82 10.51 -13.74
CA ALA A 127 3.14 10.21 -15.01
C ALA A 127 4.14 9.87 -16.15
N HIS A 128 5.38 10.34 -16.05
CA HIS A 128 6.46 10.05 -17.00
C HIS A 128 7.77 9.76 -16.27
N GLY A 129 8.00 8.48 -15.95
CA GLY A 129 9.18 8.02 -15.20
C GLY A 129 10.50 8.18 -15.94
N HIS A 130 10.49 8.19 -17.28
CA HIS A 130 11.67 8.40 -18.11
C HIS A 130 11.98 9.90 -18.31
N SER A 131 11.80 10.71 -17.30
CA SER A 131 12.19 12.13 -17.30
C SER A 131 13.43 12.34 -16.43
N GLU A 132 14.31 13.28 -16.82
CA GLU A 132 15.54 13.56 -16.06
C GLU A 132 15.25 13.95 -14.60
N ASN A 133 14.14 14.62 -14.34
CA ASN A 133 13.75 14.98 -12.98
C ASN A 133 13.48 13.75 -12.11
N VAL A 134 12.85 12.72 -12.66
CA VAL A 134 12.58 11.46 -11.95
C VAL A 134 13.89 10.68 -11.74
N LEU A 135 14.72 10.56 -12.79
CA LEU A 135 16.01 9.84 -12.73
C LEU A 135 16.94 10.49 -11.69
N ARG A 136 17.04 11.84 -11.71
CA ARG A 136 17.82 12.59 -10.72
C ARG A 136 17.28 12.38 -9.30
N CYS A 137 15.96 12.48 -9.11
CA CYS A 137 15.34 12.28 -7.82
C CYS A 137 15.61 10.86 -7.27
N LEU A 138 15.50 9.84 -8.11
CA LEU A 138 15.81 8.46 -7.77
C LEU A 138 17.27 8.30 -7.32
N ARG A 139 18.23 8.83 -8.09
CA ARG A 139 19.64 8.81 -7.72
C ARG A 139 19.89 9.48 -6.36
N MET A 140 19.30 10.65 -6.11
CA MET A 140 19.41 11.37 -4.84
C MET A 140 18.88 10.56 -3.66
N ILE A 141 17.76 9.88 -3.84
CA ILE A 141 17.17 9.01 -2.79
C ILE A 141 18.10 7.83 -2.52
N LYS A 142 18.59 7.14 -3.54
CA LYS A 142 19.46 5.96 -3.40
C LYS A 142 20.84 6.32 -2.87
N GLU A 143 21.39 7.49 -3.20
CA GLU A 143 22.65 7.99 -2.65
C GLU A 143 22.52 8.24 -1.13
N LYS A 144 21.42 8.87 -0.69
CA LYS A 144 21.19 9.18 0.73
C LYS A 144 20.74 7.98 1.55
N TYR A 145 19.98 7.08 0.96
CA TYR A 145 19.39 5.90 1.61
C TYR A 145 19.62 4.64 0.75
N PRO A 146 20.87 4.13 0.68
CA PRO A 146 21.23 3.03 -0.24
C PRO A 146 20.46 1.73 0.03
N ASP A 147 20.11 1.45 1.27
CA ASP A 147 19.40 0.22 1.68
C ASP A 147 17.89 0.32 1.50
N LEU A 148 17.35 1.53 1.28
CA LEU A 148 15.91 1.72 1.08
C LEU A 148 15.48 1.14 -0.27
N GLN A 149 14.47 0.29 -0.26
CA GLN A 149 13.87 -0.22 -1.49
C GLN A 149 13.04 0.86 -2.18
N VAL A 150 13.32 1.11 -3.46
CA VAL A 150 12.63 2.14 -4.24
C VAL A 150 12.03 1.54 -5.51
N ILE A 151 10.71 1.57 -5.58
CA ILE A 151 9.97 1.30 -6.82
C ILE A 151 9.87 2.62 -7.60
N ALA A 152 10.22 2.61 -8.88
CA ALA A 152 10.13 3.82 -9.70
C ALA A 152 9.25 3.62 -10.95
N GLY A 153 8.55 4.65 -11.36
CA GLY A 153 7.67 4.64 -12.54
C GLY A 153 6.85 5.93 -12.71
N ASN A 154 5.98 5.96 -13.73
CA ASN A 154 5.71 4.86 -14.66
C ASN A 154 6.49 5.03 -15.96
N VAL A 155 6.83 3.91 -16.55
CA VAL A 155 7.40 3.83 -17.90
C VAL A 155 6.60 2.87 -18.78
N ALA A 156 6.83 2.89 -20.08
CA ALA A 156 6.15 2.00 -21.03
C ALA A 156 7.11 1.44 -22.12
N THR A 157 8.42 1.60 -21.95
CA THR A 157 9.44 1.18 -22.92
C THR A 157 10.63 0.54 -22.23
N GLY A 158 11.35 -0.33 -22.96
CA GLY A 158 12.62 -0.90 -22.48
C GLY A 158 13.68 0.18 -22.16
N ALA A 159 13.78 1.22 -22.96
CA ALA A 159 14.71 2.33 -22.73
C ALA A 159 14.41 3.06 -21.39
N GLY A 160 13.14 3.36 -21.12
CA GLY A 160 12.75 3.97 -19.86
C GLY A 160 12.99 3.04 -18.66
N THR A 161 12.73 1.74 -18.83
CA THR A 161 13.03 0.72 -17.83
C THR A 161 14.53 0.67 -17.51
N LYS A 162 15.37 0.65 -18.52
CA LYS A 162 16.82 0.66 -18.36
C LYS A 162 17.31 1.89 -17.60
N ALA A 163 16.83 3.07 -17.98
CA ALA A 163 17.20 4.34 -17.34
C ALA A 163 16.84 4.38 -15.85
N LEU A 164 15.68 3.85 -15.46
CA LEU A 164 15.27 3.74 -14.05
C LEU A 164 16.16 2.75 -13.28
N ILE A 165 16.46 1.57 -13.86
CA ILE A 165 17.32 0.55 -13.24
C ILE A 165 18.72 1.12 -13.02
N GLU A 166 19.32 1.74 -14.04
CA GLU A 166 20.66 2.34 -13.96
C GLU A 166 20.72 3.54 -12.99
N SER A 167 19.57 4.16 -12.69
CA SER A 167 19.44 5.20 -11.67
C SER A 167 19.19 4.64 -10.26
N GLY A 168 19.09 3.31 -10.08
CA GLY A 168 19.01 2.64 -8.79
C GLY A 168 17.62 2.15 -8.39
N ALA A 169 16.68 1.98 -9.32
CA ALA A 169 15.37 1.39 -9.00
C ALA A 169 15.50 -0.08 -8.62
N ASP A 170 14.87 -0.48 -7.51
CA ASP A 170 14.79 -1.88 -7.05
C ASP A 170 13.61 -2.63 -7.68
N ALA A 171 12.63 -1.89 -8.22
CA ALA A 171 11.56 -2.41 -9.07
C ALA A 171 11.06 -1.31 -10.01
N VAL A 172 10.55 -1.71 -11.18
CA VAL A 172 10.03 -0.75 -12.17
C VAL A 172 8.53 -0.92 -12.36
N LYS A 173 7.79 0.19 -12.26
CA LYS A 173 6.34 0.23 -12.45
C LYS A 173 6.01 0.65 -13.88
N VAL A 174 5.25 -0.20 -14.59
CA VAL A 174 5.02 -0.13 -16.03
C VAL A 174 3.55 0.11 -16.33
N GLY A 175 3.27 1.17 -17.10
CA GLY A 175 1.93 1.51 -17.56
C GLY A 175 1.75 3.00 -17.76
N ILE A 176 1.56 3.42 -19.01
CA ILE A 176 1.25 4.79 -19.41
C ILE A 176 -0.13 4.80 -20.08
N GLY A 177 -1.10 5.36 -19.39
CA GLY A 177 -2.47 5.54 -19.88
C GLY A 177 -3.40 4.34 -19.87
N PRO A 178 -3.11 3.14 -19.27
CA PRO A 178 -4.02 2.00 -19.34
C PRO A 178 -5.16 2.06 -18.31
N GLY A 179 -5.07 2.94 -17.30
CA GLY A 179 -6.06 3.04 -16.23
C GLY A 179 -7.46 3.41 -16.74
N SER A 180 -8.50 2.84 -16.10
CA SER A 180 -9.90 3.05 -16.52
C SER A 180 -10.39 4.50 -16.38
N ILE A 181 -9.76 5.27 -15.49
CA ILE A 181 -10.05 6.68 -15.20
C ILE A 181 -8.97 7.61 -15.76
N CYS A 182 -7.99 7.05 -16.50
CA CYS A 182 -6.91 7.82 -17.14
C CYS A 182 -7.35 8.26 -18.53
N THR A 183 -7.15 9.54 -18.86
CA THR A 183 -7.43 10.12 -20.17
C THR A 183 -6.17 10.63 -20.88
N THR A 184 -4.98 10.31 -20.40
CA THR A 184 -3.70 10.69 -21.02
C THR A 184 -3.64 10.31 -22.48
N ARG A 185 -4.11 9.12 -22.85
CA ARG A 185 -4.16 8.67 -24.26
C ARG A 185 -5.05 9.53 -25.15
N VAL A 186 -6.12 10.09 -24.58
CA VAL A 186 -7.08 10.92 -25.30
C VAL A 186 -6.63 12.39 -25.32
N VAL A 187 -6.19 12.90 -24.18
CA VAL A 187 -5.84 14.31 -24.01
C VAL A 187 -4.44 14.64 -24.57
N ALA A 188 -3.46 13.79 -24.27
CA ALA A 188 -2.07 14.00 -24.66
C ALA A 188 -1.64 13.15 -25.88
N GLY A 189 -2.43 12.16 -26.28
CA GLY A 189 -2.07 11.21 -27.34
C GLY A 189 -0.94 10.25 -26.95
N ILE A 190 -0.64 10.12 -25.65
CA ILE A 190 0.49 9.35 -25.14
C ILE A 190 0.01 8.07 -24.48
N GLY A 191 0.67 6.96 -24.80
CA GLY A 191 0.40 5.65 -24.22
C GLY A 191 0.94 4.52 -25.08
N VAL A 192 1.11 3.35 -24.44
CA VAL A 192 1.50 2.11 -25.12
C VAL A 192 0.51 1.02 -24.71
N PRO A 193 0.10 0.11 -25.61
CA PRO A 193 -0.70 -1.05 -25.22
C PRO A 193 -0.01 -1.81 -24.09
N GLN A 194 -0.75 -2.16 -23.04
CA GLN A 194 -0.15 -2.55 -21.74
C GLN A 194 0.69 -3.83 -21.86
N ILE A 195 0.25 -4.82 -22.61
CA ILE A 195 1.03 -6.07 -22.78
C ILE A 195 2.34 -5.80 -23.52
N THR A 196 2.32 -4.97 -24.56
CA THR A 196 3.55 -4.52 -25.25
C THR A 196 4.50 -3.82 -24.29
N ALA A 197 3.99 -2.89 -23.50
CA ALA A 197 4.80 -2.16 -22.52
C ALA A 197 5.46 -3.10 -21.47
N ILE A 198 4.70 -4.10 -20.98
CA ILE A 198 5.24 -5.09 -20.04
C ILE A 198 6.32 -5.94 -20.69
N MET A 199 6.09 -6.43 -21.91
CA MET A 199 7.05 -7.26 -22.66
C MET A 199 8.36 -6.49 -22.92
N ASP A 200 8.26 -5.24 -23.40
CA ASP A 200 9.43 -4.40 -23.67
C ASP A 200 10.22 -4.10 -22.39
N ALA A 201 9.52 -3.76 -21.31
CA ALA A 201 10.15 -3.52 -20.01
C ALA A 201 10.81 -4.79 -19.44
N TYR A 202 10.12 -5.94 -19.51
CA TYR A 202 10.62 -7.21 -19.02
C TYR A 202 11.85 -7.68 -19.80
N ALA A 203 11.87 -7.47 -21.12
CA ALA A 203 13.02 -7.85 -21.95
C ALA A 203 14.34 -7.26 -21.44
N VAL A 204 14.27 -6.04 -20.88
CA VAL A 204 15.43 -5.36 -20.26
C VAL A 204 15.60 -5.77 -18.80
N ALA A 205 14.53 -5.66 -18.00
CA ALA A 205 14.59 -5.83 -16.55
C ALA A 205 15.10 -7.22 -16.11
N LYS A 206 14.78 -8.27 -16.88
CA LYS A 206 15.24 -9.64 -16.62
C LYS A 206 16.77 -9.77 -16.65
N GLU A 207 17.46 -8.96 -17.45
CA GLU A 207 18.94 -8.99 -17.54
C GLU A 207 19.58 -8.43 -16.27
N TYR A 208 18.88 -7.57 -15.54
CA TYR A 208 19.31 -6.98 -14.28
C TYR A 208 18.72 -7.69 -13.05
N GLY A 209 17.83 -8.67 -13.24
CA GLY A 209 17.11 -9.32 -12.14
C GLY A 209 16.11 -8.41 -11.41
N ILE A 210 15.68 -7.31 -12.04
CA ILE A 210 14.77 -6.32 -11.46
C ILE A 210 13.30 -6.68 -11.77
N PRO A 211 12.40 -6.73 -10.77
CA PRO A 211 11.02 -7.07 -10.97
C PRO A 211 10.22 -5.94 -11.65
N ILE A 212 9.21 -6.36 -12.44
CA ILE A 212 8.26 -5.48 -13.12
C ILE A 212 6.90 -5.51 -12.43
N ILE A 213 6.35 -4.33 -12.16
CA ILE A 213 4.99 -4.13 -11.67
C ILE A 213 4.11 -3.68 -12.84
N ALA A 214 3.19 -4.54 -13.26
CA ALA A 214 2.21 -4.24 -14.31
C ALA A 214 1.08 -3.38 -13.72
N ASP A 215 1.09 -2.07 -14.05
CA ASP A 215 0.18 -1.09 -13.46
C ASP A 215 -0.87 -0.62 -14.45
N GLY A 216 -2.12 -0.97 -14.15
CA GLY A 216 -3.30 -0.50 -14.87
C GLY A 216 -3.78 -1.39 -16.00
N GLY A 217 -5.00 -1.15 -16.43
CA GLY A 217 -5.64 -1.87 -17.54
C GLY A 217 -6.25 -3.22 -17.17
N ILE A 218 -6.07 -3.71 -15.96
CA ILE A 218 -6.59 -4.99 -15.49
C ILE A 218 -8.05 -4.80 -15.05
N LYS A 219 -8.97 -5.46 -15.77
CA LYS A 219 -10.42 -5.45 -15.52
C LYS A 219 -10.94 -6.82 -15.10
N TYR A 220 -10.28 -7.88 -15.53
CA TYR A 220 -10.65 -9.27 -15.33
C TYR A 220 -9.44 -10.10 -14.86
N SER A 221 -9.70 -11.26 -14.28
CA SER A 221 -8.65 -12.20 -13.86
C SER A 221 -7.77 -12.64 -15.04
N GLY A 222 -8.35 -12.82 -16.24
CA GLY A 222 -7.59 -13.13 -17.45
C GLY A 222 -6.59 -12.05 -17.86
N ASP A 223 -6.85 -10.78 -17.56
CA ASP A 223 -5.90 -9.69 -17.82
C ASP A 223 -4.70 -9.80 -16.88
N MET A 224 -4.92 -10.20 -15.61
CA MET A 224 -3.85 -10.47 -14.66
C MET A 224 -2.97 -11.64 -15.13
N THR A 225 -3.57 -12.73 -15.60
CA THR A 225 -2.85 -13.88 -16.18
C THR A 225 -1.97 -13.43 -17.35
N LYS A 226 -2.52 -12.64 -18.29
CA LYS A 226 -1.76 -12.11 -19.43
C LYS A 226 -0.62 -11.21 -19.00
N ALA A 227 -0.83 -10.32 -18.00
CA ALA A 227 0.20 -9.43 -17.49
C ALA A 227 1.37 -10.21 -16.89
N ILE A 228 1.09 -11.27 -16.13
CA ILE A 228 2.12 -12.15 -15.53
C ILE A 228 2.83 -12.94 -16.64
N ALA A 229 2.10 -13.52 -17.59
CA ALA A 229 2.70 -14.25 -18.72
C ALA A 229 3.60 -13.35 -19.59
N ALA A 230 3.29 -12.06 -19.70
CA ALA A 230 4.10 -11.08 -20.42
C ALA A 230 5.38 -10.66 -19.68
N GLY A 231 5.57 -11.05 -18.42
CA GLY A 231 6.75 -10.77 -17.62
C GLY A 231 6.50 -9.87 -16.38
N GLY A 232 5.25 -9.51 -16.09
CA GLY A 232 4.90 -8.81 -14.85
C GLY A 232 5.05 -9.73 -13.65
N ASN A 233 5.83 -9.32 -12.67
CA ASN A 233 5.99 -10.06 -11.40
C ASN A 233 4.87 -9.73 -10.41
N VAL A 234 4.35 -8.50 -10.48
CA VAL A 234 3.28 -7.97 -9.63
C VAL A 234 2.26 -7.23 -10.49
N CYS A 235 0.99 -7.31 -10.14
CA CYS A 235 -0.09 -6.57 -10.77
C CYS A 235 -0.59 -5.45 -9.85
N MET A 236 -0.58 -4.20 -10.32
CA MET A 236 -1.19 -3.06 -9.65
C MET A 236 -2.56 -2.77 -10.27
N MET A 237 -3.59 -2.74 -9.45
CA MET A 237 -4.99 -2.66 -9.90
C MET A 237 -5.72 -1.57 -9.12
N GLY A 238 -6.36 -0.65 -9.82
CA GLY A 238 -7.14 0.45 -9.23
C GLY A 238 -8.64 0.17 -9.26
N SER A 239 -9.26 0.27 -10.44
CA SER A 239 -10.72 0.21 -10.60
C SER A 239 -11.36 -1.08 -10.11
N ILE A 240 -10.64 -2.19 -10.16
CA ILE A 240 -11.17 -3.48 -9.75
C ILE A 240 -11.41 -3.54 -8.24
N PHE A 241 -10.62 -2.80 -7.46
CA PHE A 241 -10.76 -2.68 -6.01
C PHE A 241 -11.53 -1.43 -5.57
N ALA A 242 -11.71 -0.44 -6.46
CA ALA A 242 -12.33 0.83 -6.11
C ALA A 242 -13.77 0.69 -5.61
N GLY A 243 -14.50 -0.37 -6.01
CA GLY A 243 -15.86 -0.68 -5.56
C GLY A 243 -15.93 -1.51 -4.28
N CYS A 244 -14.81 -1.90 -3.68
CA CYS A 244 -14.79 -2.73 -2.47
C CYS A 244 -15.03 -1.90 -1.20
N ASP A 245 -15.46 -2.58 -0.14
CA ASP A 245 -15.73 -1.94 1.16
C ASP A 245 -14.52 -1.20 1.71
N GLU A 246 -13.33 -1.79 1.59
CA GLU A 246 -12.07 -1.27 2.14
C GLU A 246 -11.49 -0.11 1.33
N SER A 247 -11.98 0.14 0.10
CA SER A 247 -11.56 1.29 -0.70
C SER A 247 -12.07 2.59 -0.07
N PRO A 248 -11.26 3.67 -0.01
CA PRO A 248 -11.77 4.98 0.33
C PRO A 248 -12.75 5.46 -0.75
N GLY A 249 -13.64 6.30 -0.41
CA GLY A 249 -14.67 6.82 -1.31
C GLY A 249 -16.05 6.67 -0.72
N THR A 250 -16.89 7.63 -1.00
CA THR A 250 -18.27 7.66 -0.50
C THR A 250 -19.16 6.72 -1.29
N PHE A 251 -20.14 6.15 -0.59
CA PHE A 251 -21.19 5.39 -1.24
C PHE A 251 -22.24 6.33 -1.84
N GLU A 252 -22.70 5.99 -3.03
CA GLU A 252 -23.82 6.64 -3.70
C GLU A 252 -24.86 5.61 -4.11
N LEU A 253 -26.14 5.96 -3.95
CA LEU A 253 -27.26 5.18 -4.47
C LEU A 253 -27.72 5.82 -5.79
N TYR A 254 -27.65 5.08 -6.88
CA TYR A 254 -28.05 5.55 -8.20
C TYR A 254 -28.85 4.46 -8.92
N GLN A 255 -30.06 4.80 -9.38
CA GLN A 255 -31.00 3.87 -10.03
C GLN A 255 -31.18 2.54 -9.25
N GLY A 256 -31.33 2.62 -7.93
CA GLY A 256 -31.51 1.46 -7.05
C GLY A 256 -30.28 0.60 -6.83
N ARG A 257 -29.10 1.00 -7.33
CA ARG A 257 -27.84 0.28 -7.16
C ARG A 257 -26.83 1.08 -6.36
N LYS A 258 -26.02 0.39 -5.59
CA LYS A 258 -24.94 0.98 -4.76
C LYS A 258 -23.66 1.13 -5.59
N TYR A 259 -23.08 2.31 -5.53
CA TYR A 259 -21.81 2.67 -6.19
C TYR A 259 -20.84 3.29 -5.19
N LYS A 260 -19.56 3.34 -5.55
CA LYS A 260 -18.56 4.17 -4.87
C LYS A 260 -17.98 5.20 -5.83
N VAL A 261 -17.69 6.38 -5.32
CA VAL A 261 -16.96 7.41 -6.07
C VAL A 261 -15.51 6.98 -6.23
N TYR A 262 -15.01 7.12 -7.44
CA TYR A 262 -13.63 6.79 -7.79
C TYR A 262 -13.05 7.85 -8.72
N ARG A 263 -11.83 8.32 -8.45
CA ARG A 263 -11.20 9.37 -9.24
C ARG A 263 -9.77 9.04 -9.62
N GLY A 264 -9.35 9.51 -10.81
CA GLY A 264 -7.96 9.44 -11.27
C GLY A 264 -7.07 10.47 -10.62
N MET A 265 -5.79 10.17 -10.50
CA MET A 265 -4.78 11.11 -10.01
C MET A 265 -4.67 12.35 -10.91
N GLY A 266 -4.97 12.24 -12.22
CA GLY A 266 -5.04 13.35 -13.17
C GLY A 266 -6.39 14.05 -13.26
N SER A 267 -7.37 13.75 -12.40
CA SER A 267 -8.62 14.49 -12.31
C SER A 267 -8.41 15.85 -11.65
N ILE A 268 -9.26 16.85 -11.95
CA ILE A 268 -9.17 18.19 -11.36
C ILE A 268 -9.19 18.09 -9.84
N ALA A 269 -10.15 17.34 -9.28
CA ALA A 269 -10.25 17.18 -7.83
C ALA A 269 -9.00 16.56 -7.18
N ALA A 270 -8.32 15.63 -7.84
CA ALA A 270 -7.06 15.08 -7.33
C ALA A 270 -5.91 16.09 -7.45
N MET A 271 -5.81 16.79 -8.57
CA MET A 271 -4.77 17.82 -8.79
C MET A 271 -4.88 18.97 -7.79
N GLU A 272 -6.09 19.44 -7.47
CA GLU A 272 -6.32 20.47 -6.46
C GLU A 272 -5.92 20.02 -5.05
N ASN A 273 -5.94 18.71 -4.80
CA ASN A 273 -5.56 18.09 -3.54
C ASN A 273 -4.12 17.53 -3.50
N GLY A 274 -3.24 17.93 -4.42
CA GLY A 274 -1.80 17.70 -4.31
C GLY A 274 -1.15 16.85 -5.40
N SER A 275 -1.86 16.36 -6.42
CA SER A 275 -1.26 15.52 -7.48
C SER A 275 -0.74 16.29 -8.73
N LYS A 276 -0.59 17.60 -8.63
CA LYS A 276 -0.12 18.46 -9.74
C LYS A 276 1.29 18.14 -10.20
N ASP A 277 2.17 17.82 -9.26
CA ASP A 277 3.57 17.45 -9.48
C ASP A 277 3.71 16.23 -10.37
N ARG A 278 2.81 15.24 -10.21
CA ARG A 278 2.76 14.04 -11.03
C ARG A 278 2.61 14.34 -12.53
N TYR A 279 1.93 15.43 -12.88
CA TYR A 279 1.61 15.86 -14.26
C TYR A 279 2.38 17.11 -14.69
N PHE A 280 3.42 17.49 -13.96
CA PHE A 280 4.23 18.69 -14.26
C PHE A 280 3.43 20.00 -14.32
N GLN A 281 2.36 20.10 -13.53
CA GLN A 281 1.44 21.25 -13.55
C GLN A 281 1.45 22.05 -12.23
N GLU A 282 2.52 21.97 -11.44
CA GLU A 282 2.64 22.67 -10.14
C GLU A 282 2.43 24.17 -10.25
N ASN A 283 2.99 24.77 -11.30
CA ASN A 283 2.95 26.21 -11.56
C ASN A 283 1.91 26.64 -12.63
N ALA A 284 1.01 25.72 -13.02
CA ALA A 284 0.03 25.98 -14.05
C ALA A 284 -1.05 26.95 -13.54
N LYS A 285 -1.33 28.02 -14.30
CA LYS A 285 -2.42 28.96 -14.01
C LYS A 285 -3.81 28.31 -14.17
N LYS A 286 -3.93 27.35 -15.07
CA LYS A 286 -5.13 26.55 -15.32
C LYS A 286 -4.72 25.11 -15.54
N LEU A 287 -5.41 24.17 -14.85
CA LEU A 287 -5.12 22.76 -14.95
C LEU A 287 -5.70 22.15 -16.22
N VAL A 288 -4.96 21.25 -16.84
CA VAL A 288 -5.42 20.37 -17.93
C VAL A 288 -5.55 18.95 -17.36
N PRO A 289 -6.76 18.43 -17.14
CA PRO A 289 -6.93 17.12 -16.53
C PRO A 289 -6.57 16.00 -17.52
N GLU A 290 -5.86 15.01 -17.02
CA GLU A 290 -5.57 13.73 -17.70
C GLU A 290 -6.24 12.55 -17.01
N GLY A 291 -7.31 12.79 -16.30
CA GLY A 291 -8.11 11.80 -15.61
C GLY A 291 -9.52 12.31 -15.31
N VAL A 292 -10.39 11.38 -15.02
CA VAL A 292 -11.80 11.66 -14.69
C VAL A 292 -12.15 11.20 -13.28
N GLU A 293 -13.24 11.75 -12.76
CA GLU A 293 -13.95 11.25 -11.60
C GLU A 293 -15.24 10.56 -12.07
N GLY A 294 -15.57 9.43 -11.46
CA GLY A 294 -16.74 8.67 -11.84
C GLY A 294 -17.22 7.75 -10.73
N ARG A 295 -18.14 6.87 -11.09
CA ARG A 295 -18.73 5.88 -10.19
C ARG A 295 -18.32 4.48 -10.62
N VAL A 296 -18.01 3.63 -9.64
CA VAL A 296 -17.79 2.19 -9.84
C VAL A 296 -18.83 1.41 -9.07
N ALA A 297 -19.33 0.32 -9.65
CA ALA A 297 -20.29 -0.52 -8.97
C ALA A 297 -19.68 -1.09 -7.67
N TYR A 298 -20.48 -1.10 -6.61
CA TYR A 298 -20.11 -1.77 -5.36
C TYR A 298 -19.93 -3.28 -5.58
N LYS A 299 -18.88 -3.85 -5.00
CA LYS A 299 -18.47 -5.25 -5.24
C LYS A 299 -18.34 -6.11 -3.97
N GLY A 300 -18.65 -5.56 -2.78
CA GLY A 300 -18.43 -6.27 -1.52
C GLY A 300 -17.00 -6.12 -1.01
N THR A 301 -16.43 -7.16 -0.44
CA THR A 301 -15.10 -7.14 0.20
C THR A 301 -13.96 -7.29 -0.81
N VAL A 302 -12.79 -6.78 -0.47
CA VAL A 302 -11.54 -7.05 -1.21
C VAL A 302 -11.22 -8.55 -1.20
N GLU A 303 -11.50 -9.25 -0.10
CA GLU A 303 -11.27 -10.70 0.04
C GLU A 303 -12.00 -11.49 -1.04
N ASP A 304 -13.30 -11.21 -1.26
CA ASP A 304 -14.08 -11.87 -2.31
C ASP A 304 -13.55 -11.57 -3.71
N THR A 305 -13.17 -10.31 -3.95
CA THR A 305 -12.58 -9.90 -5.23
C THR A 305 -11.25 -10.61 -5.49
N ILE A 306 -10.35 -10.68 -4.50
CA ILE A 306 -9.07 -11.40 -4.63
C ILE A 306 -9.30 -12.89 -4.84
N PHE A 307 -10.26 -13.50 -4.14
CA PHE A 307 -10.59 -14.92 -4.33
C PHE A 307 -10.95 -15.23 -5.79
N GLN A 308 -11.79 -14.39 -6.42
CA GLN A 308 -12.17 -14.54 -7.83
C GLN A 308 -10.97 -14.34 -8.77
N LEU A 309 -10.14 -13.33 -8.52
CA LEU A 309 -8.93 -13.07 -9.33
C LEU A 309 -7.95 -14.23 -9.25
N MET A 310 -7.70 -14.77 -8.08
CA MET A 310 -6.80 -15.90 -7.86
C MET A 310 -7.34 -17.19 -8.46
N GLY A 311 -8.66 -17.38 -8.44
CA GLY A 311 -9.33 -18.49 -9.14
C GLY A 311 -9.09 -18.44 -10.63
N GLY A 312 -9.26 -17.27 -11.24
CA GLY A 312 -9.00 -17.06 -12.67
C GLY A 312 -7.53 -17.23 -13.04
N LEU A 313 -6.60 -16.74 -12.21
CA LEU A 313 -5.15 -16.94 -12.41
C LEU A 313 -4.79 -18.44 -12.38
N ARG A 314 -5.26 -19.17 -11.37
CA ARG A 314 -5.03 -20.63 -11.27
C ARG A 314 -5.54 -21.38 -12.48
N SER A 315 -6.72 -21.02 -12.98
CA SER A 315 -7.27 -21.57 -14.22
C SER A 315 -6.35 -21.29 -15.40
N GLY A 316 -5.93 -20.02 -15.59
CA GLY A 316 -5.04 -19.64 -16.69
C GLY A 316 -3.65 -20.31 -16.62
N MET A 317 -3.14 -20.59 -15.42
CA MET A 317 -1.88 -21.34 -15.25
C MET A 317 -2.01 -22.84 -15.55
N GLY A 318 -3.23 -23.36 -15.60
CA GLY A 318 -3.51 -24.76 -15.95
C GLY A 318 -3.49 -25.03 -17.46
N TYR A 319 -3.63 -23.98 -18.29
CA TYR A 319 -3.55 -24.05 -19.75
C TYR A 319 -2.13 -23.81 -20.25
#